data_a464a7d5ca9b09abd572fe214f6ca690
#
_entry.id   a464a7d5ca9b09abd572fe214f6ca690
#
_cell.length_a   1.000
_cell.length_b   1.000
_cell.length_c   1.000
_cell.angle_alpha   90.00
_cell.angle_beta   90.00
_cell.angle_gamma   90.00
#
_symmetry.space_group_name_H-M   'P 1'
#
loop_
_entity.id
_entity.type
_entity.pdbx_description
1 polymer ?
#
loop_
_entity_poly.entity_id
_entity_poly.type
_entity_poly.pdbx_seq_one_letter_code
_entity_poly.pdbx_strand_id
1 'polypeptide(L)'
;MADRELTQPDRQLLAAVARLAGVDRVRVMDETLHGESRSTFAVAAGDDEFVVKLVPGAQRAINNQRRLVRLVRELRRRGYPAPEYVGVGESGGTIFTVQRRLPGQTLHAGPGMPPAPELFAAVLPSLLAAIELQRDAGDLAQPPWPAWLLRTIETGGDGYCLHATMRQAPRTAALLDRLQTLARRSRRDEVTTRDVVHFDMNPANILHAGGRLTGVVDWNIPFDGAGQGDRGFDVATLLFYTYDIEQTREALWERALELSGLAWTTVYLCHLSLRQVEWSRRHSPSSADDARFMAIAEAVLHDCAAQGA
;
A
#
# COMPACT_ATOMS: atom_id res chain seq x y z
N MET A 1 -17.42 -16.53 -6.99
CA MET A 1 -16.41 -17.55 -7.32
C MET A 1 -15.70 -17.87 -6.02
N ALA A 2 -15.75 -19.13 -5.57
CA ALA A 2 -15.17 -19.53 -4.28
C ALA A 2 -13.65 -19.28 -4.29
N ASP A 3 -13.15 -18.61 -3.27
CA ASP A 3 -11.73 -18.49 -2.98
C ASP A 3 -11.14 -19.89 -2.85
N ARG A 4 -10.39 -20.29 -3.86
CA ARG A 4 -9.58 -21.50 -3.79
C ARG A 4 -8.47 -21.18 -2.78
N GLU A 5 -8.58 -21.68 -1.55
CA GLU A 5 -7.48 -21.68 -0.59
C GLU A 5 -6.23 -22.22 -1.29
N LEU A 6 -5.24 -21.36 -1.49
CA LEU A 6 -3.94 -21.75 -2.03
C LEU A 6 -3.16 -22.47 -0.92
N THR A 7 -3.56 -23.71 -0.69
CA THR A 7 -2.82 -24.64 0.16
C THR A 7 -1.55 -25.05 -0.58
N GLN A 8 -0.41 -24.85 0.01
CA GLN A 8 0.97 -25.18 -0.41
C GLN A 8 1.26 -25.07 -1.92
N PRO A 9 2.31 -24.38 -2.34
CA PRO A 9 2.67 -24.27 -3.76
C PRO A 9 2.94 -25.65 -4.34
N ASP A 10 2.24 -25.99 -5.43
CA ASP A 10 2.42 -27.26 -6.09
C ASP A 10 3.78 -27.36 -6.80
N ARG A 11 4.17 -28.57 -7.21
CA ARG A 11 5.46 -28.79 -7.87
C ARG A 11 5.60 -28.03 -9.20
N GLN A 12 4.49 -27.81 -9.90
CA GLN A 12 4.51 -27.07 -11.17
C GLN A 12 4.81 -25.59 -10.96
N LEU A 13 4.22 -24.99 -9.95
CA LEU A 13 4.50 -23.59 -9.56
C LEU A 13 5.95 -23.43 -9.11
N LEU A 14 6.46 -24.32 -8.25
CA LEU A 14 7.86 -24.27 -7.80
C LEU A 14 8.85 -24.45 -8.96
N ALA A 15 8.57 -25.35 -9.91
CA ALA A 15 9.38 -25.47 -11.12
C ALA A 15 9.32 -24.23 -12.01
N ALA A 16 8.16 -23.57 -12.11
CA ALA A 16 8.03 -22.32 -12.84
C ALA A 16 8.79 -21.16 -12.16
N VAL A 17 8.75 -21.09 -10.83
CA VAL A 17 9.52 -20.13 -10.02
C VAL A 17 11.02 -20.36 -10.22
N ALA A 18 11.50 -21.60 -10.15
CA ALA A 18 12.90 -21.94 -10.36
C ALA A 18 13.40 -21.52 -11.75
N ARG A 19 12.63 -21.83 -12.81
CA ARG A 19 12.96 -21.37 -14.18
C ARG A 19 13.02 -19.86 -14.29
N LEU A 20 12.06 -19.14 -13.70
CA LEU A 20 12.04 -17.68 -13.74
C LEU A 20 13.22 -17.08 -12.96
N ALA A 21 13.61 -17.69 -11.85
CA ALA A 21 14.75 -17.28 -11.05
C ALA A 21 16.12 -17.69 -11.65
N GLY A 22 16.14 -18.52 -12.71
CA GLY A 22 17.36 -18.99 -13.33
C GLY A 22 18.12 -20.00 -12.47
N VAL A 23 17.42 -20.78 -11.65
CA VAL A 23 17.99 -21.80 -10.73
C VAL A 23 17.41 -23.19 -11.02
N ASP A 24 18.12 -24.25 -10.64
CA ASP A 24 17.68 -25.62 -10.89
C ASP A 24 16.42 -25.99 -10.10
N ARG A 25 16.37 -25.56 -8.84
CA ARG A 25 15.25 -25.82 -7.93
C ARG A 25 15.15 -24.78 -6.83
N VAL A 26 13.94 -24.63 -6.29
CA VAL A 26 13.66 -23.82 -5.12
C VAL A 26 13.02 -24.68 -4.02
N ARG A 27 13.25 -24.30 -2.77
CA ARG A 27 12.63 -24.90 -1.58
C ARG A 27 11.81 -23.86 -0.87
N VAL A 28 10.57 -24.18 -0.52
CA VAL A 28 9.72 -23.31 0.31
C VAL A 28 10.36 -23.18 1.69
N MET A 29 10.40 -21.96 2.20
CA MET A 29 10.87 -21.68 3.55
C MET A 29 9.67 -21.75 4.52
N ASP A 30 9.90 -22.29 5.73
CA ASP A 30 8.85 -22.46 6.76
C ASP A 30 8.45 -21.13 7.44
N GLU A 31 8.94 -19.99 6.95
CA GLU A 31 8.58 -18.69 7.48
C GLU A 31 7.25 -18.23 6.88
N THR A 32 6.28 -17.98 7.75
CA THR A 32 5.08 -17.23 7.38
C THR A 32 5.48 -15.78 7.14
N LEU A 33 5.50 -15.35 5.89
CA LEU A 33 5.58 -13.93 5.60
C LEU A 33 4.27 -13.31 6.08
N HIS A 34 4.35 -12.49 7.11
CA HIS A 34 3.19 -11.85 7.72
C HIS A 34 2.50 -10.97 6.68
N GLY A 35 1.38 -11.42 6.18
CA GLY A 35 0.51 -10.73 5.24
C GLY A 35 -0.88 -11.36 5.31
N GLU A 36 -1.92 -10.53 5.19
CA GLU A 36 -3.33 -10.96 5.29
C GLU A 36 -3.75 -11.89 4.16
N SER A 37 -3.10 -11.78 3.02
CA SER A 37 -3.31 -12.71 1.91
C SER A 37 -2.31 -13.85 2.03
N ARG A 38 -2.80 -15.07 2.22
CA ARG A 38 -2.02 -16.33 2.11
C ARG A 38 -1.40 -16.54 0.71
N SER A 39 -1.28 -15.46 -0.07
CA SER A 39 -0.80 -15.46 -1.45
C SER A 39 0.70 -15.18 -1.57
N THR A 40 1.42 -15.00 -0.45
CA THR A 40 2.85 -14.68 -0.46
C THR A 40 3.63 -15.69 0.36
N PHE A 41 4.72 -16.22 -0.19
CA PHE A 41 5.61 -17.18 0.48
C PHE A 41 7.06 -16.94 0.07
N ALA A 42 8.00 -17.36 0.93
CA ALA A 42 9.42 -17.30 0.65
C ALA A 42 9.94 -18.64 0.11
N VAL A 43 10.91 -18.56 -0.80
CA VAL A 43 11.65 -19.72 -1.29
C VAL A 43 13.15 -19.47 -1.25
N ALA A 44 13.93 -20.52 -1.04
CA ALA A 44 15.39 -20.49 -1.08
C ALA A 44 15.94 -21.33 -2.24
N ALA A 45 17.05 -20.87 -2.84
CA ALA A 45 17.83 -21.57 -3.85
C ALA A 45 19.32 -21.35 -3.55
N GLY A 46 19.97 -22.31 -2.85
CA GLY A 46 21.29 -22.10 -2.28
C GLY A 46 21.23 -20.97 -1.22
N ASP A 47 22.09 -19.99 -1.38
CA ASP A 47 22.16 -18.80 -0.51
C ASP A 47 21.20 -17.68 -0.94
N ASP A 48 20.57 -17.81 -2.10
CA ASP A 48 19.60 -16.83 -2.60
C ASP A 48 18.21 -17.07 -2.01
N GLU A 49 17.57 -16.00 -1.54
CA GLU A 49 16.19 -16.03 -1.04
C GLU A 49 15.29 -15.15 -1.91
N PHE A 50 14.10 -15.67 -2.18
CA PHE A 50 13.10 -14.98 -3.00
C PHE A 50 11.74 -14.94 -2.29
N VAL A 51 10.98 -13.90 -2.61
CA VAL A 51 9.57 -13.79 -2.24
C VAL A 51 8.74 -14.01 -3.49
N VAL A 52 7.78 -14.93 -3.41
CA VAL A 52 6.82 -15.24 -4.46
C VAL A 52 5.47 -14.72 -4.03
N LYS A 53 4.86 -13.87 -4.85
CA LYS A 53 3.50 -13.36 -4.62
C LYS A 53 2.58 -13.89 -5.71
N LEU A 54 1.51 -14.59 -5.30
CA LEU A 54 0.47 -15.08 -6.20
C LEU A 54 -0.58 -14.01 -6.42
N VAL A 55 -0.99 -13.85 -7.67
CA VAL A 55 -2.01 -12.89 -8.07
C VAL A 55 -3.13 -13.65 -8.76
N PRO A 56 -4.33 -13.74 -8.19
CA PRO A 56 -5.46 -14.35 -8.87
C PRO A 56 -5.81 -13.52 -10.12
N GLY A 57 -6.06 -14.19 -11.26
CA GLY A 57 -6.58 -13.44 -12.38
C GLY A 57 -6.28 -13.90 -13.80
N ALA A 58 -6.90 -13.18 -14.72
CA ALA A 58 -6.89 -13.36 -16.16
C ALA A 58 -5.72 -12.60 -16.84
N GLN A 59 -5.63 -12.69 -18.17
CA GLN A 59 -4.61 -12.03 -19.02
C GLN A 59 -4.36 -10.54 -18.70
N ARG A 60 -5.40 -9.79 -18.27
CA ARG A 60 -5.27 -8.39 -17.86
C ARG A 60 -4.38 -8.23 -16.62
N ALA A 61 -4.49 -9.16 -15.66
CA ALA A 61 -3.68 -9.13 -14.44
C ALA A 61 -2.19 -9.35 -14.74
N ILE A 62 -1.82 -10.21 -15.70
CA ILE A 62 -0.41 -10.43 -16.06
C ILE A 62 0.22 -9.16 -16.66
N ASN A 63 -0.52 -8.41 -17.50
CA ASN A 63 -0.03 -7.16 -18.08
C ASN A 63 0.16 -6.08 -17.01
N ASN A 64 -0.75 -6.00 -16.05
CA ASN A 64 -0.63 -5.10 -14.90
C ASN A 64 0.59 -5.46 -14.04
N GLN A 65 0.82 -6.76 -13.77
CA GLN A 65 2.01 -7.18 -13.02
C GLN A 65 3.32 -6.89 -13.78
N ARG A 66 3.35 -7.13 -15.09
CA ARG A 66 4.51 -6.77 -15.92
C ARG A 66 4.78 -5.26 -15.93
N ARG A 67 3.72 -4.45 -15.96
CA ARG A 67 3.85 -2.99 -15.86
C ARG A 67 4.40 -2.59 -14.49
N LEU A 68 3.85 -3.12 -13.39
CA LEU A 68 4.36 -2.89 -12.04
C LEU A 68 5.85 -3.18 -11.94
N VAL A 69 6.26 -4.36 -12.40
CA VAL A 69 7.67 -4.76 -12.38
C VAL A 69 8.55 -3.77 -13.15
N ARG A 70 8.10 -3.24 -14.31
CA ARG A 70 8.85 -2.21 -15.05
C ARG A 70 8.98 -0.92 -14.25
N LEU A 71 7.88 -0.43 -13.65
CA LEU A 71 7.88 0.79 -12.84
C LEU A 71 8.80 0.66 -11.62
N VAL A 72 8.72 -0.46 -10.91
CA VAL A 72 9.57 -0.68 -9.73
C VAL A 72 11.04 -0.84 -10.11
N ARG A 73 11.36 -1.48 -11.23
CA ARG A 73 12.73 -1.54 -11.77
C ARG A 73 13.27 -0.15 -12.12
N GLU A 74 12.42 0.74 -12.66
CA GLU A 74 12.80 2.13 -12.90
C GLU A 74 13.11 2.86 -11.60
N LEU A 75 12.25 2.74 -10.59
CA LEU A 75 12.51 3.31 -9.26
C LEU A 75 13.82 2.80 -8.66
N ARG A 76 14.11 1.51 -8.75
CA ARG A 76 15.39 0.95 -8.27
C ARG A 76 16.58 1.56 -8.99
N ARG A 77 16.51 1.80 -10.32
CA ARG A 77 17.59 2.47 -11.06
C ARG A 77 17.83 3.90 -10.59
N ARG A 78 16.80 4.55 -10.04
CA ARG A 78 16.90 5.86 -9.38
C ARG A 78 17.42 5.80 -7.94
N GLY A 79 17.67 4.60 -7.40
CA GLY A 79 18.12 4.39 -6.02
C GLY A 79 17.00 4.14 -5.00
N TYR A 80 15.75 3.98 -5.43
CA TYR A 80 14.65 3.66 -4.53
C TYR A 80 14.85 2.28 -3.89
N PRO A 81 14.62 2.11 -2.57
CA PRO A 81 14.86 0.86 -1.86
C PRO A 81 13.71 -0.16 -2.06
N ALA A 82 13.36 -0.45 -3.29
CA ALA A 82 12.39 -1.48 -3.63
C ALA A 82 13.05 -2.83 -3.88
N PRO A 83 12.32 -3.96 -3.76
CA PRO A 83 12.86 -5.27 -4.07
C PRO A 83 13.26 -5.40 -5.54
N GLU A 84 14.27 -6.21 -5.80
CA GLU A 84 14.64 -6.58 -7.16
C GLU A 84 13.65 -7.64 -7.69
N TYR A 85 12.79 -7.25 -8.62
CA TYR A 85 11.91 -8.18 -9.28
C TYR A 85 12.68 -9.00 -10.31
N VAL A 86 12.70 -10.30 -10.13
CA VAL A 86 13.21 -11.27 -11.12
C VAL A 86 12.27 -11.29 -12.32
N GLY A 87 10.96 -11.43 -12.09
CA GLY A 87 9.99 -11.39 -13.17
C GLY A 87 8.56 -11.72 -12.77
N VAL A 88 7.75 -11.90 -13.80
CA VAL A 88 6.34 -12.32 -13.73
C VAL A 88 6.19 -13.62 -14.50
N GLY A 89 5.56 -14.60 -13.89
CA GLY A 89 5.27 -15.90 -14.49
C GLY A 89 3.80 -16.28 -14.38
N GLU A 90 3.44 -17.39 -15.03
CA GLU A 90 2.13 -18.02 -14.96
C GLU A 90 2.30 -19.54 -14.80
N SER A 91 1.51 -20.15 -13.95
CA SER A 91 1.46 -21.59 -13.76
C SER A 91 0.05 -22.03 -13.36
N GLY A 92 -0.54 -22.97 -14.08
CA GLY A 92 -1.89 -23.50 -13.78
C GLY A 92 -2.99 -22.45 -13.73
N GLY A 93 -2.90 -21.36 -14.53
CA GLY A 93 -3.84 -20.24 -14.51
C GLY A 93 -3.65 -19.27 -13.34
N THR A 94 -2.59 -19.44 -12.55
CA THR A 94 -2.19 -18.52 -11.48
C THR A 94 -1.01 -17.68 -11.94
N ILE A 95 -1.14 -16.37 -11.87
CA ILE A 95 -0.06 -15.41 -12.14
C ILE A 95 0.77 -15.29 -10.85
N PHE A 96 2.08 -15.19 -10.99
CA PHE A 96 2.96 -14.95 -9.86
C PHE A 96 4.08 -13.98 -10.22
N THR A 97 4.56 -13.26 -9.21
CA THR A 97 5.78 -12.46 -9.28
C THR A 97 6.86 -13.09 -8.42
N VAL A 98 8.11 -12.96 -8.85
CA VAL A 98 9.29 -13.38 -8.07
C VAL A 98 10.16 -12.17 -7.86
N GLN A 99 10.55 -11.92 -6.63
CA GLN A 99 11.46 -10.85 -6.25
C GLN A 99 12.51 -11.36 -5.26
N ARG A 100 13.72 -10.77 -5.26
CA ARG A 100 14.72 -11.05 -4.23
C ARG A 100 14.21 -10.59 -2.87
N ARG A 101 14.43 -11.40 -1.84
CA ARG A 101 14.09 -11.02 -0.47
C ARG A 101 15.01 -9.90 0.00
N LEU A 102 14.43 -8.86 0.57
CA LEU A 102 15.18 -7.77 1.20
C LEU A 102 15.46 -8.11 2.68
N PRO A 103 16.61 -7.71 3.20
CA PRO A 103 16.93 -7.89 4.61
C PRO A 103 16.17 -6.87 5.47
N GLY A 104 15.95 -7.23 6.72
CA GLY A 104 15.37 -6.34 7.73
C GLY A 104 14.06 -6.84 8.32
N GLN A 105 13.54 -6.04 9.23
CA GLN A 105 12.26 -6.25 9.90
C GLN A 105 11.30 -5.13 9.52
N THR A 106 9.99 -5.39 9.58
CA THR A 106 8.97 -4.37 9.34
C THR A 106 8.93 -3.36 10.49
N LEU A 107 8.49 -2.14 10.21
CA LEU A 107 8.20 -1.13 11.24
C LEU A 107 6.93 -1.46 12.05
N HIS A 108 6.14 -2.44 11.61
CA HIS A 108 4.90 -2.82 12.27
C HIS A 108 5.17 -3.39 13.66
N ALA A 109 4.57 -2.81 14.68
CA ALA A 109 4.75 -3.21 16.09
C ALA A 109 3.73 -4.27 16.56
N GLY A 110 2.62 -4.43 15.84
CA GLY A 110 1.54 -5.35 16.16
C GLY A 110 0.15 -4.74 15.92
N PRO A 111 -0.92 -5.56 15.99
CA PRO A 111 -2.29 -5.08 15.81
C PRO A 111 -2.64 -3.93 16.76
N GLY A 112 -3.24 -2.87 16.24
CA GLY A 112 -3.65 -1.69 17.00
C GLY A 112 -2.53 -0.80 17.52
N MET A 113 -1.27 -1.09 17.20
CA MET A 113 -0.13 -0.32 17.68
C MET A 113 0.54 0.46 16.54
N PRO A 114 0.89 1.74 16.77
CA PRO A 114 1.79 2.45 15.88
C PRO A 114 3.19 1.82 15.94
N PRO A 115 4.07 2.09 14.95
CA PRO A 115 5.49 1.78 15.09
C PRO A 115 6.07 2.51 16.30
N ALA A 116 7.17 1.99 16.86
CA ALA A 116 7.90 2.66 17.94
C ALA A 116 8.31 4.07 17.47
N PRO A 117 7.96 5.15 18.20
CA PRO A 117 8.13 6.53 17.74
C PRO A 117 9.58 6.87 17.36
N GLU A 118 10.57 6.47 18.18
CA GLU A 118 11.98 6.73 17.95
C GLU A 118 12.50 5.99 16.71
N LEU A 119 12.04 4.76 16.51
CA LEU A 119 12.40 3.95 15.34
C LEU A 119 11.81 4.56 14.06
N PHE A 120 10.55 4.97 14.10
CA PHE A 120 9.90 5.62 12.97
C PHE A 120 10.58 6.95 12.64
N ALA A 121 10.85 7.78 13.63
CA ALA A 121 11.57 9.05 13.47
C ALA A 121 12.98 8.85 12.86
N ALA A 122 13.69 7.78 13.21
CA ALA A 122 14.99 7.47 12.63
C ALA A 122 14.92 7.06 11.16
N VAL A 123 13.87 6.36 10.74
CA VAL A 123 13.68 5.87 9.35
C VAL A 123 13.07 6.95 8.45
N LEU A 124 12.23 7.83 8.98
CA LEU A 124 11.43 8.79 8.24
C LEU A 124 12.21 9.66 7.24
N PRO A 125 13.36 10.26 7.56
CA PRO A 125 14.11 11.08 6.60
C PRO A 125 14.52 10.30 5.34
N SER A 126 14.98 9.05 5.50
CA SER A 126 15.35 8.19 4.38
C SER A 126 14.14 7.76 3.56
N LEU A 127 13.00 7.56 4.21
CA LEU A 127 11.75 7.19 3.57
C LEU A 127 11.19 8.36 2.74
N LEU A 128 11.19 9.59 3.27
CA LEU A 128 10.80 10.79 2.54
C LEU A 128 11.72 11.05 1.34
N ALA A 129 13.04 10.85 1.50
CA ALA A 129 13.98 10.92 0.39
C ALA A 129 13.70 9.85 -0.69
N ALA A 130 13.30 8.64 -0.30
CA ALA A 130 12.89 7.60 -1.24
C ALA A 130 11.60 8.01 -1.99
N ILE A 131 10.60 8.56 -1.32
CA ILE A 131 9.36 9.05 -1.95
C ILE A 131 9.66 10.12 -3.02
N GLU A 132 10.69 10.95 -2.85
CA GLU A 132 11.08 11.91 -3.89
C GLU A 132 11.54 11.24 -5.21
N LEU A 133 12.09 10.04 -5.15
CA LEU A 133 12.49 9.29 -6.35
C LEU A 133 11.31 8.79 -7.19
N GLN A 134 10.09 8.83 -6.64
CA GLN A 134 8.85 8.48 -7.35
C GLN A 134 8.43 9.56 -8.36
N ARG A 135 8.96 10.78 -8.24
CA ARG A 135 8.61 11.93 -9.06
C ARG A 135 8.79 11.62 -10.55
N ASP A 136 7.76 11.91 -11.34
CA ASP A 136 7.77 11.76 -12.81
C ASP A 136 8.25 10.38 -13.30
N ALA A 137 8.04 9.33 -12.52
CA ALA A 137 8.45 7.96 -12.87
C ALA A 137 7.35 7.15 -13.57
N GLY A 138 6.15 7.70 -13.68
CA GLY A 138 5.00 7.05 -14.31
C GLY A 138 5.10 7.03 -15.84
N ASP A 139 4.46 6.02 -16.45
CA ASP A 139 4.48 5.75 -17.90
C ASP A 139 3.13 5.99 -18.60
N LEU A 140 2.07 6.37 -17.87
CA LEU A 140 0.76 6.70 -18.44
C LEU A 140 0.62 8.20 -18.64
N ALA A 141 0.10 8.58 -19.80
CA ALA A 141 -0.19 9.97 -20.13
C ALA A 141 -1.40 10.52 -19.33
N GLN A 142 -2.39 9.68 -19.09
CA GLN A 142 -3.63 10.04 -18.37
C GLN A 142 -4.00 8.92 -17.38
N PRO A 143 -3.41 8.89 -16.19
CA PRO A 143 -3.79 7.93 -15.18
C PRO A 143 -5.19 8.25 -14.61
N PRO A 144 -5.98 7.24 -14.26
CA PRO A 144 -7.33 7.43 -13.72
C PRO A 144 -7.37 7.93 -12.28
N TRP A 145 -6.22 8.27 -11.72
CA TRP A 145 -5.98 8.53 -10.30
C TRP A 145 -6.99 9.47 -9.64
N PRO A 146 -7.14 10.75 -10.05
CA PRO A 146 -8.00 11.67 -9.30
C PRO A 146 -9.48 11.24 -9.33
N ALA A 147 -9.97 10.89 -10.52
CA ALA A 147 -11.37 10.47 -10.69
C ALA A 147 -11.68 9.17 -9.97
N TRP A 148 -10.73 8.23 -9.93
CA TRP A 148 -10.88 6.97 -9.24
C TRP A 148 -10.98 7.16 -7.71
N LEU A 149 -10.09 7.97 -7.10
CA LEU A 149 -10.14 8.27 -5.66
C LEU A 149 -11.46 8.92 -5.24
N LEU A 150 -11.87 9.97 -5.96
CA LEU A 150 -13.10 10.69 -5.67
C LEU A 150 -14.33 9.79 -5.81
N ARG A 151 -14.40 8.99 -6.89
CA ARG A 151 -15.48 8.02 -7.07
C ARG A 151 -15.52 7.00 -5.93
N THR A 152 -14.37 6.50 -5.48
CA THR A 152 -14.29 5.54 -4.37
C THR A 152 -14.86 6.14 -3.07
N ILE A 153 -14.58 7.42 -2.78
CA ILE A 153 -15.17 8.11 -1.63
C ILE A 153 -16.67 8.33 -1.83
N GLU A 154 -17.11 8.69 -3.02
CA GLU A 154 -18.51 9.04 -3.32
C GLU A 154 -19.43 7.82 -3.38
N THR A 155 -18.99 6.70 -3.94
CA THR A 155 -19.84 5.54 -4.26
C THR A 155 -19.32 4.20 -3.72
N GLY A 156 -18.14 4.16 -3.16
CA GLY A 156 -17.43 2.93 -2.79
C GLY A 156 -16.60 2.38 -3.94
N GLY A 157 -15.73 1.42 -3.61
CA GLY A 157 -14.88 0.70 -4.56
C GLY A 157 -15.35 -0.73 -4.80
N ASP A 158 -14.77 -1.38 -5.80
CA ASP A 158 -15.04 -2.78 -6.13
C ASP A 158 -14.23 -3.70 -5.20
N GLY A 159 -14.90 -4.30 -4.22
CA GLY A 159 -14.29 -5.23 -3.26
C GLY A 159 -13.59 -4.58 -2.05
N TYR A 160 -13.51 -3.25 -1.96
CA TYR A 160 -12.98 -2.50 -0.82
C TYR A 160 -13.65 -1.14 -0.71
N CYS A 161 -13.50 -0.44 0.41
CA CYS A 161 -14.21 0.81 0.69
C CYS A 161 -15.74 0.65 0.53
N LEU A 162 -16.28 -0.48 1.00
CA LEU A 162 -17.69 -0.81 0.81
C LEU A 162 -18.58 0.07 1.69
N HIS A 163 -19.36 0.97 1.09
CA HIS A 163 -20.29 1.83 1.81
C HIS A 163 -21.33 1.02 2.59
N ALA A 164 -21.71 -0.16 2.10
CA ALA A 164 -22.62 -1.06 2.80
C ALA A 164 -22.08 -1.47 4.18
N THR A 165 -20.77 -1.76 4.29
CA THR A 165 -20.11 -2.04 5.57
C THR A 165 -20.16 -0.83 6.50
N MET A 166 -19.85 0.35 5.98
CA MET A 166 -19.87 1.60 6.76
C MET A 166 -21.28 1.96 7.27
N ARG A 167 -22.33 1.62 6.53
CA ARG A 167 -23.73 1.88 6.87
C ARG A 167 -24.31 0.93 7.92
N GLN A 168 -23.61 -0.13 8.32
CA GLN A 168 -24.10 -1.11 9.30
C GLN A 168 -24.21 -0.58 10.73
N ALA A 169 -23.46 0.48 11.07
CA ALA A 169 -23.50 1.07 12.41
C ALA A 169 -23.62 2.60 12.34
N PRO A 170 -24.38 3.24 13.26
CA PRO A 170 -24.62 4.69 13.21
C PRO A 170 -23.31 5.53 13.20
N ARG A 171 -22.31 5.13 14.00
CA ARG A 171 -21.03 5.85 14.09
C ARG A 171 -20.24 5.83 12.77
N THR A 172 -20.13 4.67 12.13
CA THR A 172 -19.44 4.55 10.84
C THR A 172 -20.24 5.16 9.70
N ALA A 173 -21.57 5.12 9.75
CA ALA A 173 -22.43 5.81 8.80
C ALA A 173 -22.23 7.34 8.87
N ALA A 174 -22.22 7.91 10.08
CA ALA A 174 -21.95 9.33 10.29
C ALA A 174 -20.54 9.73 9.84
N LEU A 175 -19.52 8.87 10.09
CA LEU A 175 -18.17 9.07 9.58
C LEU A 175 -18.17 9.14 8.05
N LEU A 176 -18.80 8.18 7.37
CA LEU A 176 -18.88 8.14 5.91
C LEU A 176 -19.48 9.44 5.35
N ASP A 177 -20.60 9.93 5.90
CA ASP A 177 -21.25 11.17 5.45
C ASP A 177 -20.35 12.40 5.61
N ARG A 178 -19.56 12.46 6.69
CA ARG A 178 -18.58 13.52 6.93
C ARG A 178 -17.43 13.44 5.93
N LEU A 179 -16.86 12.23 5.68
CA LEU A 179 -15.79 12.02 4.70
C LEU A 179 -16.22 12.44 3.30
N GLN A 180 -17.42 12.05 2.87
CA GLN A 180 -17.98 12.45 1.57
C GLN A 180 -18.19 13.96 1.47
N THR A 181 -18.66 14.59 2.55
CA THR A 181 -18.88 16.04 2.58
C THR A 181 -17.57 16.79 2.46
N LEU A 182 -16.55 16.39 3.22
CA LEU A 182 -15.24 17.02 3.22
C LEU A 182 -14.54 16.85 1.86
N ALA A 183 -14.51 15.64 1.32
CA ALA A 183 -13.91 15.38 0.01
C ALA A 183 -14.58 16.19 -1.13
N ARG A 184 -15.91 16.36 -1.11
CA ARG A 184 -16.62 17.19 -2.10
C ARG A 184 -16.25 18.67 -2.00
N ARG A 185 -16.06 19.21 -0.80
CA ARG A 185 -15.65 20.61 -0.60
C ARG A 185 -14.23 20.87 -1.08
N SER A 186 -13.34 19.87 -0.93
CA SER A 186 -11.92 19.96 -1.27
C SER A 186 -11.60 19.73 -2.76
N ARG A 187 -12.59 19.47 -3.61
CA ARG A 187 -12.45 19.09 -5.04
C ARG A 187 -12.18 20.29 -5.96
N ARG A 188 -11.11 21.07 -5.78
CA ARG A 188 -10.94 22.32 -6.54
C ARG A 188 -9.67 22.46 -7.35
N ASP A 189 -8.63 21.71 -7.05
CA ASP A 189 -7.31 21.92 -7.62
C ASP A 189 -6.86 20.78 -8.52
N GLU A 190 -6.01 21.07 -9.49
CA GLU A 190 -5.30 20.04 -10.25
C GLU A 190 -4.25 19.36 -9.36
N VAL A 191 -4.06 18.07 -9.55
CA VAL A 191 -3.03 17.28 -8.85
C VAL A 191 -2.09 16.64 -9.85
N THR A 192 -0.83 16.51 -9.47
CA THR A 192 0.12 15.75 -10.27
C THR A 192 -0.32 14.28 -10.38
N THR A 193 -0.12 13.69 -11.54
CA THR A 193 -0.52 12.30 -11.81
C THR A 193 0.60 11.50 -12.47
N ARG A 194 1.83 12.06 -12.50
CA ARG A 194 2.97 11.49 -13.21
C ARG A 194 3.90 10.69 -12.32
N ASP A 195 3.66 10.69 -11.02
CA ASP A 195 4.51 9.99 -10.08
C ASP A 195 4.14 8.50 -10.01
N VAL A 196 5.10 7.65 -9.66
CA VAL A 196 4.80 6.28 -9.24
C VAL A 196 4.35 6.31 -7.79
N VAL A 197 3.28 5.63 -7.46
CA VAL A 197 2.69 5.58 -6.12
C VAL A 197 2.72 4.15 -5.60
N HIS A 198 3.15 3.96 -4.37
CA HIS A 198 3.11 2.66 -3.71
C HIS A 198 1.67 2.25 -3.36
N PHE A 199 0.84 3.23 -3.04
CA PHE A 199 -0.56 3.09 -2.67
C PHE A 199 -0.82 2.48 -1.29
N ASP A 200 0.11 1.71 -0.73
CA ASP A 200 -0.03 1.07 0.59
C ASP A 200 1.25 1.23 1.42
N MET A 201 1.72 2.49 1.53
CA MET A 201 2.94 2.87 2.27
C MET A 201 2.70 2.84 3.79
N ASN A 202 2.34 1.68 4.31
CA ASN A 202 2.09 1.47 5.73
C ASN A 202 3.33 0.86 6.43
N PRO A 203 3.41 0.91 7.79
CA PRO A 203 4.55 0.40 8.55
C PRO A 203 4.88 -1.08 8.32
N ALA A 204 3.92 -1.92 7.94
CA ALA A 204 4.16 -3.32 7.66
C ALA A 204 4.91 -3.55 6.33
N ASN A 205 4.88 -2.56 5.43
CA ASN A 205 5.53 -2.61 4.13
C ASN A 205 6.89 -1.88 4.10
N ILE A 206 7.35 -1.36 5.24
CA ILE A 206 8.62 -0.64 5.38
C ILE A 206 9.58 -1.50 6.20
N LEU A 207 10.72 -1.87 5.59
CA LEU A 207 11.75 -2.68 6.23
C LEU A 207 12.89 -1.80 6.77
N HIS A 208 13.41 -2.17 7.93
CA HIS A 208 14.55 -1.54 8.54
C HIS A 208 15.52 -2.54 9.15
N ALA A 209 16.79 -2.13 9.31
CA ALA A 209 17.79 -2.81 10.13
C ALA A 209 18.48 -1.76 11.01
N GLY A 210 18.31 -1.89 12.33
CA GLY A 210 18.89 -0.96 13.29
C GLY A 210 18.51 0.50 13.07
N GLY A 211 17.26 0.80 12.70
CA GLY A 211 16.78 2.16 12.42
C GLY A 211 17.17 2.72 11.05
N ARG A 212 17.79 1.91 10.18
CA ARG A 212 18.10 2.31 8.79
C ARG A 212 17.11 1.66 7.84
N LEU A 213 16.52 2.44 6.93
CA LEU A 213 15.66 1.94 5.88
C LEU A 213 16.40 0.91 5.00
N THR A 214 15.86 -0.30 4.87
CA THR A 214 16.43 -1.35 4.02
C THR A 214 15.52 -1.71 2.85
N GLY A 215 14.22 -1.38 2.93
CA GLY A 215 13.32 -1.67 1.83
C GLY A 215 11.91 -1.14 2.00
N VAL A 216 11.23 -0.99 0.86
CA VAL A 216 9.78 -0.77 0.78
C VAL A 216 9.23 -1.88 -0.09
N VAL A 217 8.41 -2.75 0.51
CA VAL A 217 7.92 -4.00 -0.08
C VAL A 217 6.41 -3.96 -0.32
N ASP A 218 5.88 -5.03 -0.88
CA ASP A 218 4.45 -5.21 -1.16
C ASP A 218 3.85 -4.20 -2.14
N TRP A 219 4.55 -3.95 -3.23
CA TRP A 219 4.07 -3.16 -4.35
C TRP A 219 2.85 -3.80 -4.98
N ASN A 220 1.77 -3.03 -5.09
CA ASN A 220 0.49 -3.47 -5.63
C ASN A 220 0.00 -2.57 -6.76
N ILE A 221 -0.87 -3.13 -7.62
CA ILE A 221 -1.68 -2.35 -8.55
C ILE A 221 -3.15 -2.56 -8.16
N PRO A 222 -3.77 -1.66 -7.39
CA PRO A 222 -5.14 -1.84 -6.91
C PRO A 222 -6.21 -1.70 -8.01
N PHE A 223 -5.89 -1.12 -9.15
CA PHE A 223 -6.80 -0.89 -10.28
C PHE A 223 -6.02 -0.73 -11.60
N ASP A 224 -6.72 -0.67 -12.71
CA ASP A 224 -6.09 -0.43 -14.01
C ASP A 224 -5.45 0.96 -14.10
N GLY A 225 -4.17 0.98 -14.38
CA GLY A 225 -3.36 2.20 -14.35
C GLY A 225 -2.80 2.55 -12.99
N ALA A 226 -3.03 1.70 -11.97
CA ALA A 226 -2.46 1.82 -10.65
C ALA A 226 -0.93 1.83 -10.63
N GLY A 227 -0.42 2.28 -9.51
CA GLY A 227 0.99 2.55 -9.35
C GLY A 227 1.41 3.87 -9.98
N GLN A 228 0.46 4.69 -10.48
CA GLN A 228 0.74 6.03 -10.98
C GLN A 228 -0.32 7.04 -10.52
N GLY A 229 0.14 8.13 -9.96
CA GLY A 229 -0.69 9.19 -9.38
C GLY A 229 0.16 10.31 -8.82
N ASP A 230 -0.13 10.73 -7.60
CA ASP A 230 0.61 11.72 -6.83
C ASP A 230 1.31 11.04 -5.64
N ARG A 231 2.62 11.17 -5.54
CA ARG A 231 3.42 10.61 -4.43
C ARG A 231 3.05 11.19 -3.05
N GLY A 232 2.39 12.33 -3.01
CA GLY A 232 1.83 12.88 -1.78
C GLY A 232 0.81 11.96 -1.10
N PHE A 233 0.18 11.05 -1.87
CA PHE A 233 -0.67 10.00 -1.30
C PHE A 233 0.12 9.03 -0.42
N ASP A 234 1.35 8.68 -0.77
CA ASP A 234 2.19 7.82 0.06
C ASP A 234 2.61 8.51 1.35
N VAL A 235 2.86 9.83 1.31
CA VAL A 235 3.08 10.64 2.53
C VAL A 235 1.82 10.71 3.39
N ALA A 236 0.65 10.93 2.78
CA ALA A 236 -0.64 10.91 3.49
C ALA A 236 -0.94 9.53 4.10
N THR A 237 -0.50 8.44 3.44
CA THR A 237 -0.61 7.08 4.00
C THR A 237 0.25 6.92 5.25
N LEU A 238 1.50 7.37 5.21
CA LEU A 238 2.37 7.39 6.41
C LEU A 238 1.73 8.23 7.53
N LEU A 239 1.29 9.43 7.20
CA LEU A 239 0.62 10.32 8.16
C LEU A 239 -0.58 9.63 8.81
N PHE A 240 -1.44 8.98 8.04
CA PHE A 240 -2.61 8.27 8.58
C PHE A 240 -2.20 7.15 9.54
N TYR A 241 -1.28 6.27 9.12
CA TYR A 241 -0.87 5.12 9.94
C TYR A 241 -0.05 5.49 11.19
N THR A 242 0.51 6.69 11.24
CA THR A 242 1.34 7.17 12.35
C THR A 242 0.78 8.46 12.98
N TYR A 243 -0.52 8.71 12.79
CA TYR A 243 -1.18 9.94 13.22
C TYR A 243 -1.10 10.20 14.73
N ASP A 244 -1.04 9.14 15.50
CA ASP A 244 -0.87 9.12 16.96
C ASP A 244 0.60 9.30 17.43
N ILE A 245 1.56 9.44 16.51
CA ILE A 245 2.97 9.78 16.82
C ILE A 245 3.18 11.28 16.65
N GLU A 246 3.09 12.04 17.76
CA GLU A 246 3.20 13.51 17.72
C GLU A 246 4.50 14.01 17.10
N GLN A 247 5.64 13.36 17.39
CA GLN A 247 6.97 13.77 16.93
C GLN A 247 7.12 13.87 15.41
N THR A 248 6.35 13.07 14.66
CA THR A 248 6.47 13.00 13.20
C THR A 248 5.22 13.50 12.47
N ARG A 249 4.11 13.67 13.19
CA ARG A 249 2.83 14.08 12.59
C ARG A 249 2.91 15.42 11.88
N GLU A 250 3.48 16.44 12.52
CA GLU A 250 3.61 17.78 11.94
C GLU A 250 4.45 17.75 10.66
N ALA A 251 5.63 17.13 10.71
CA ALA A 251 6.52 17.02 9.54
C ALA A 251 5.87 16.26 8.36
N LEU A 252 5.11 15.20 8.64
CA LEU A 252 4.37 14.47 7.62
C LEU A 252 3.20 15.28 7.05
N TRP A 253 2.52 16.05 7.91
CA TRP A 253 1.44 16.93 7.48
C TRP A 253 1.97 18.04 6.57
N GLU A 254 3.00 18.77 7.00
CA GLU A 254 3.66 19.78 6.19
C GLU A 254 4.12 19.22 4.85
N ARG A 255 4.75 18.03 4.87
CA ARG A 255 5.21 17.40 3.65
C ARG A 255 4.09 17.01 2.69
N ALA A 256 2.97 16.50 3.20
CA ALA A 256 1.80 16.19 2.38
C ALA A 256 1.21 17.46 1.75
N LEU A 257 1.14 18.57 2.51
CA LEU A 257 0.70 19.86 2.01
C LEU A 257 1.63 20.43 0.92
N GLU A 258 2.95 20.33 1.10
CA GLU A 258 3.93 20.78 0.11
C GLU A 258 3.80 20.01 -1.23
N LEU A 259 3.49 18.72 -1.19
CA LEU A 259 3.40 17.90 -2.38
C LEU A 259 2.06 18.03 -3.10
N SER A 260 0.95 18.07 -2.37
CA SER A 260 -0.39 17.90 -2.93
C SER A 260 -1.33 19.07 -2.64
N GLY A 261 -0.94 20.01 -1.77
CA GLY A 261 -1.82 21.06 -1.28
C GLY A 261 -2.90 20.56 -0.32
N LEU A 262 -3.58 21.48 0.37
CA LEU A 262 -4.58 21.14 1.39
C LEU A 262 -5.75 20.33 0.81
N ALA A 263 -6.25 20.71 -0.35
CA ALA A 263 -7.40 20.07 -0.96
C ALA A 263 -7.17 18.57 -1.22
N TRP A 264 -6.06 18.22 -1.88
CA TRP A 264 -5.76 16.81 -2.19
C TRP A 264 -5.26 16.03 -0.99
N THR A 265 -4.49 16.62 -0.08
CA THR A 265 -4.14 15.98 1.20
C THR A 265 -5.41 15.59 1.96
N THR A 266 -6.42 16.47 2.00
CA THR A 266 -7.73 16.18 2.61
C THR A 266 -8.43 15.02 1.90
N VAL A 267 -8.48 15.01 0.57
CA VAL A 267 -9.06 13.89 -0.21
C VAL A 267 -8.35 12.57 0.07
N TYR A 268 -7.02 12.58 0.15
CA TYR A 268 -6.23 11.38 0.46
C TYR A 268 -6.53 10.85 1.86
N LEU A 269 -6.56 11.72 2.85
CA LEU A 269 -6.90 11.35 4.23
C LEU A 269 -8.34 10.86 4.36
N CYS A 270 -9.30 11.43 3.61
CA CYS A 270 -10.66 10.91 3.53
C CYS A 270 -10.71 9.51 2.94
N HIS A 271 -9.98 9.26 1.83
CA HIS A 271 -9.91 7.93 1.22
C HIS A 271 -9.29 6.91 2.16
N LEU A 272 -8.16 7.25 2.82
CA LEU A 272 -7.47 6.39 3.77
C LEU A 272 -8.36 6.07 4.98
N SER A 273 -9.05 7.06 5.53
CA SER A 273 -10.01 6.89 6.63
C SER A 273 -11.13 5.91 6.25
N LEU A 274 -11.74 6.08 5.06
CA LEU A 274 -12.75 5.16 4.56
C LEU A 274 -12.17 3.76 4.38
N ARG A 275 -11.03 3.64 3.72
CA ARG A 275 -10.37 2.36 3.42
C ARG A 275 -10.05 1.58 4.69
N GLN A 276 -9.41 2.20 5.67
CA GLN A 276 -8.92 1.50 6.86
C GLN A 276 -10.04 1.17 7.85
N VAL A 277 -11.00 2.07 8.04
CA VAL A 277 -12.17 1.80 8.90
C VAL A 277 -13.07 0.72 8.28
N GLU A 278 -13.35 0.79 6.97
CA GLU A 278 -14.13 -0.24 6.30
C GLU A 278 -13.46 -1.59 6.37
N TRP A 279 -12.14 -1.61 6.07
CA TRP A 279 -11.36 -2.84 6.07
C TRP A 279 -11.35 -3.51 7.46
N SER A 280 -11.06 -2.76 8.53
CA SER A 280 -11.03 -3.29 9.90
C SER A 280 -12.40 -3.79 10.34
N ARG A 281 -13.47 -3.07 10.01
CA ARG A 281 -14.85 -3.50 10.28
C ARG A 281 -15.23 -4.80 9.61
N ARG A 282 -14.75 -5.03 8.40
CA ARG A 282 -15.06 -6.22 7.62
C ARG A 282 -14.27 -7.45 8.04
N HIS A 283 -12.98 -7.28 8.39
CA HIS A 283 -12.07 -8.39 8.63
C HIS A 283 -11.77 -8.65 10.11
N SER A 284 -11.79 -7.61 10.93
CA SER A 284 -11.42 -7.69 12.34
C SER A 284 -12.27 -6.76 13.20
N PRO A 285 -13.61 -6.88 13.16
CA PRO A 285 -14.50 -5.98 13.89
C PRO A 285 -14.22 -6.05 15.39
N SER A 286 -14.27 -4.88 16.03
CA SER A 286 -13.98 -4.70 17.47
C SER A 286 -12.54 -5.04 17.90
N SER A 287 -11.62 -5.15 16.96
CA SER A 287 -10.19 -5.29 17.24
C SER A 287 -9.56 -3.97 17.72
N ALA A 288 -8.32 -4.05 18.18
CA ALA A 288 -7.53 -2.87 18.52
C ALA A 288 -7.29 -1.98 17.28
N ASP A 289 -7.08 -2.58 16.09
CA ASP A 289 -6.96 -1.86 14.82
C ASP A 289 -8.24 -1.10 14.46
N ASP A 290 -9.41 -1.74 14.61
CA ASP A 290 -10.70 -1.12 14.34
C ASP A 290 -10.94 0.11 15.24
N ALA A 291 -10.65 -0.01 16.53
CA ALA A 291 -10.77 1.10 17.46
C ALA A 291 -9.77 2.24 17.12
N ARG A 292 -8.52 1.89 16.81
CA ARG A 292 -7.48 2.84 16.47
C ARG A 292 -7.78 3.58 15.16
N PHE A 293 -8.10 2.88 14.08
CA PHE A 293 -8.40 3.52 12.79
C PHE A 293 -9.63 4.40 12.86
N MET A 294 -10.63 4.03 13.66
CA MET A 294 -11.79 4.89 13.90
C MET A 294 -11.40 6.19 14.62
N ALA A 295 -10.55 6.10 15.64
CA ALA A 295 -10.07 7.28 16.37
C ALA A 295 -9.22 8.20 15.49
N ILE A 296 -8.31 7.63 14.68
CA ILE A 296 -7.49 8.38 13.73
C ILE A 296 -8.39 9.07 12.68
N ALA A 297 -9.37 8.36 12.11
CA ALA A 297 -10.27 8.95 11.12
C ALA A 297 -11.07 10.14 11.67
N GLU A 298 -11.53 10.07 12.92
CA GLU A 298 -12.23 11.19 13.59
C GLU A 298 -11.29 12.38 13.85
N ALA A 299 -10.04 12.13 14.26
CA ALA A 299 -9.02 13.16 14.47
C ALA A 299 -8.62 13.85 13.16
N VAL A 300 -8.37 13.07 12.10
CA VAL A 300 -8.09 13.57 10.74
C VAL A 300 -9.19 14.50 10.24
N LEU A 301 -10.47 14.10 10.39
CA LEU A 301 -11.60 14.95 9.99
C LEU A 301 -11.67 16.25 10.79
N HIS A 302 -11.32 16.21 12.08
CA HIS A 302 -11.28 17.41 12.91
C HIS A 302 -10.20 18.37 12.41
N ASP A 303 -8.98 17.86 12.18
CA ASP A 303 -7.84 18.70 11.81
C ASP A 303 -7.96 19.24 10.39
N CYS A 304 -8.47 18.46 9.42
CA CYS A 304 -8.78 18.96 8.08
C CYS A 304 -9.81 20.11 8.11
N ALA A 305 -10.88 19.94 8.89
CA ALA A 305 -11.90 20.99 9.04
C ALA A 305 -11.35 22.26 9.71
N ALA A 306 -10.46 22.12 10.70
CA ALA A 306 -9.81 23.25 11.37
C ALA A 306 -8.88 24.04 10.43
N GLN A 307 -8.32 23.40 9.41
CA GLN A 307 -7.48 24.07 8.40
C GLN A 307 -8.28 24.70 7.25
N GLY A 308 -9.61 24.65 7.29
CA GLY A 308 -10.48 25.31 6.31
C GLY A 308 -10.74 24.51 5.04
N ALA A 309 -10.57 23.18 5.10
CA ALA A 309 -10.89 22.28 4.01
C ALA A 309 -12.41 22.10 3.80
#